data_ae8a7a7a2d36cd642a1d1d0d58df51ec
#
_entry.id   ae8a7a7a2d36cd642a1d1d0d58df51ec
#
_cell.length_a   1.000
_cell.length_b   1.000
_cell.length_c   1.000
_cell.angle_alpha   90.00
_cell.angle_beta   90.00
_cell.angle_gamma   90.00
#
_symmetry.space_group_name_H-M   'P 1'
#
loop_
_entity.id
_entity.type
_entity.pdbx_description
1 polymer ?
#
loop_
_entity_poly.entity_id
_entity_poly.type
_entity_poly.pdbx_seq_one_letter_code
_entity_poly.pdbx_strand_id
1 'polypeptide(L)'
;MKFTIRKKVLVCSLLPLVLLGAIVILVAATIMKGAIIQQVENSLRGTATATQAAYDQNTGSYLETENGDVWKGSYNISQSDNLVDTIKEESGMEVTFFYGNKRIMTSAKDKDGNRILQSEAGEKIQKEVLNAGHEYFSENVSIEGTMYYGYFTPVYQPDDKSTPIGMVFAGSPKQETFRSVIKIISTIIAIVVFVTIVCVIIVSICASSITKALKVGIASVQQVSAGNLQLTISDKLARRKDEIGDLSRAIRKLQQELLGIISGIKNSTDSLRDSSDSLEQTAHQTFHSIENVKETMDGITEGADRQAEDIKKASFNVNNM
;
A
#
# COMPACT_ATOMS: atom_id res chain seq x y z
N MET A 1 5.58 -25.07 1.49
CA MET A 1 6.53 -24.06 0.95
C MET A 1 6.95 -23.12 2.08
N LYS A 2 8.21 -23.20 2.57
CA LYS A 2 8.69 -22.33 3.68
C LYS A 2 8.91 -20.91 3.13
N PHE A 3 8.00 -19.99 3.43
CA PHE A 3 8.19 -18.58 3.10
C PHE A 3 9.38 -18.01 3.87
N THR A 4 10.38 -17.50 3.17
CA THR A 4 11.49 -16.76 3.80
C THR A 4 10.97 -15.47 4.42
N ILE A 5 11.62 -14.98 5.49
CA ILE A 5 11.27 -13.73 6.18
C ILE A 5 11.10 -12.57 5.18
N ARG A 6 11.99 -12.48 4.20
CA ARG A 6 11.91 -11.48 3.11
C ARG A 6 10.57 -11.55 2.36
N LYS A 7 10.11 -12.76 1.98
CA LYS A 7 8.83 -12.94 1.26
C LYS A 7 7.64 -12.60 2.15
N LYS A 8 7.68 -12.95 3.44
CA LYS A 8 6.61 -12.61 4.40
C LYS A 8 6.48 -11.10 4.56
N VAL A 9 7.58 -10.38 4.75
CA VAL A 9 7.59 -8.91 4.88
C VAL A 9 7.06 -8.27 3.60
N LEU A 10 7.50 -8.71 2.42
CA LEU A 10 7.00 -8.20 1.14
C LEU A 10 5.49 -8.40 0.99
N VAL A 11 4.98 -9.60 1.25
CA VAL A 11 3.54 -9.89 1.11
C VAL A 11 2.73 -9.07 2.10
N CYS A 12 3.12 -9.02 3.39
CA CYS A 12 2.41 -8.26 4.41
C CYS A 12 2.37 -6.76 4.13
N SER A 13 3.41 -6.19 3.50
CA SER A 13 3.47 -4.76 3.19
C SER A 13 2.77 -4.41 1.88
N LEU A 14 2.84 -5.28 0.87
CA LEU A 14 2.29 -5.00 -0.46
C LEU A 14 0.80 -5.31 -0.58
N LEU A 15 0.31 -6.33 0.12
CA LEU A 15 -1.09 -6.73 0.02
C LEU A 15 -2.07 -5.61 0.44
N PRO A 16 -1.87 -4.89 1.58
CA PRO A 16 -2.70 -3.74 1.93
C PRO A 16 -2.60 -2.59 0.93
N LEU A 17 -1.41 -2.35 0.36
CA LEU A 17 -1.18 -1.28 -0.61
C LEU A 17 -1.92 -1.54 -1.92
N VAL A 18 -1.86 -2.77 -2.44
CA VAL A 18 -2.58 -3.18 -3.66
C VAL A 18 -4.10 -3.13 -3.43
N LEU A 19 -4.57 -3.60 -2.28
CA LEU A 19 -5.99 -3.51 -1.89
C LEU A 19 -6.46 -2.05 -1.83
N LEU A 20 -5.70 -1.17 -1.18
CA LEU A 20 -6.01 0.26 -1.11
C LEU A 20 -6.07 0.88 -2.52
N GLY A 21 -5.09 0.58 -3.38
CA GLY A 21 -5.07 1.06 -4.76
C GLY A 21 -6.29 0.60 -5.55
N ALA A 22 -6.69 -0.66 -5.41
CA ALA A 22 -7.89 -1.21 -6.06
C ALA A 22 -9.17 -0.52 -5.56
N ILE A 23 -9.29 -0.27 -4.25
CA ILE A 23 -10.42 0.44 -3.65
C ILE A 23 -10.48 1.89 -4.18
N VAL A 24 -9.35 2.60 -4.21
CA VAL A 24 -9.29 3.98 -4.71
C VAL A 24 -9.74 4.05 -6.17
N ILE A 25 -9.28 3.14 -7.02
CA ILE A 25 -9.69 3.09 -8.43
C ILE A 25 -11.19 2.82 -8.55
N LEU A 26 -11.74 1.87 -7.80
CA LEU A 26 -13.16 1.52 -7.81
C LEU A 26 -14.02 2.71 -7.36
N VAL A 27 -13.67 3.35 -6.25
CA VAL A 27 -14.38 4.51 -5.69
C VAL A 27 -14.30 5.69 -6.66
N ALA A 28 -13.12 5.99 -7.20
CA ALA A 28 -12.95 7.05 -8.19
C ALA A 28 -13.80 6.81 -9.44
N ALA A 29 -13.82 5.58 -9.98
CA ALA A 29 -14.61 5.25 -11.16
C ALA A 29 -16.13 5.40 -10.92
N THR A 30 -16.63 4.97 -9.75
CA THR A 30 -18.06 5.06 -9.42
C THR A 30 -18.51 6.49 -9.17
N ILE A 31 -17.77 7.26 -8.36
CA ILE A 31 -18.11 8.66 -8.05
C ILE A 31 -18.01 9.52 -9.31
N MET A 32 -16.95 9.36 -10.09
CA MET A 32 -16.75 10.14 -11.31
C MET A 32 -17.85 9.89 -12.33
N LYS A 33 -18.28 8.65 -12.54
CA LYS A 33 -19.39 8.35 -13.47
C LYS A 33 -20.65 9.12 -13.08
N GLY A 34 -21.06 9.08 -11.81
CA GLY A 34 -22.23 9.81 -11.32
C GLY A 34 -22.10 11.32 -11.47
N ALA A 35 -20.96 11.88 -11.04
CA ALA A 35 -20.71 13.32 -11.13
C ALA A 35 -20.70 13.84 -12.57
N ILE A 36 -20.11 13.09 -13.51
CA ILE A 36 -20.06 13.47 -14.92
C ILE A 36 -21.46 13.40 -15.55
N ILE A 37 -22.26 12.38 -15.28
CA ILE A 37 -23.63 12.29 -15.80
C ILE A 37 -24.44 13.48 -15.30
N GLN A 38 -24.38 13.82 -14.03
CA GLN A 38 -25.08 14.96 -13.45
C GLN A 38 -24.60 16.29 -14.03
N GLN A 39 -23.28 16.46 -14.27
CA GLN A 39 -22.75 17.65 -14.92
C GLN A 39 -23.21 17.77 -16.38
N VAL A 40 -23.23 16.66 -17.11
CA VAL A 40 -23.75 16.61 -18.50
C VAL A 40 -25.23 16.97 -18.52
N GLU A 41 -26.04 16.39 -17.64
CA GLU A 41 -27.47 16.73 -17.51
C GLU A 41 -27.67 18.21 -17.24
N ASN A 42 -26.96 18.81 -16.28
CA ASN A 42 -27.06 20.22 -15.95
C ASN A 42 -26.63 21.12 -17.14
N SER A 43 -25.57 20.73 -17.85
CA SER A 43 -25.11 21.48 -19.03
C SER A 43 -26.11 21.39 -20.18
N LEU A 44 -26.66 20.22 -20.46
CA LEU A 44 -27.68 20.00 -21.47
C LEU A 44 -28.97 20.75 -21.13
N ARG A 45 -29.38 20.71 -19.87
CA ARG A 45 -30.52 21.50 -19.37
C ARG A 45 -30.32 23.00 -19.65
N GLY A 46 -29.15 23.53 -19.28
CA GLY A 46 -28.79 24.92 -19.51
C GLY A 46 -28.86 25.29 -21.01
N THR A 47 -28.28 24.43 -21.88
CA THR A 47 -28.30 24.65 -23.34
C THR A 47 -29.70 24.55 -23.92
N ALA A 48 -30.50 23.56 -23.50
CA ALA A 48 -31.89 23.44 -23.97
C ALA A 48 -32.74 24.66 -23.57
N THR A 49 -32.62 25.08 -22.29
CA THR A 49 -33.35 26.26 -21.77
C THR A 49 -32.89 27.55 -22.44
N ALA A 50 -31.59 27.73 -22.69
CA ALA A 50 -31.06 28.89 -23.42
C ALA A 50 -31.55 28.92 -24.88
N THR A 51 -31.58 27.77 -25.54
CA THR A 51 -32.11 27.63 -26.90
C THR A 51 -33.60 28.00 -26.95
N GLN A 52 -34.39 27.50 -26.00
CA GLN A 52 -35.81 27.87 -25.88
C GLN A 52 -35.95 29.36 -25.64
N ALA A 53 -35.22 29.95 -24.71
CA ALA A 53 -35.25 31.37 -24.42
C ALA A 53 -34.90 32.24 -25.64
N ALA A 54 -33.94 31.78 -26.49
CA ALA A 54 -33.59 32.48 -27.71
C ALA A 54 -34.76 32.53 -28.72
N TYR A 55 -35.54 31.47 -28.83
CA TYR A 55 -36.78 31.49 -29.64
C TYR A 55 -37.85 32.34 -28.98
N ASP A 56 -38.03 32.27 -27.67
CA ASP A 56 -39.04 33.00 -26.91
C ASP A 56 -38.80 34.52 -26.85
N GLN A 57 -37.61 35.03 -27.24
CA GLN A 57 -37.35 36.45 -27.44
C GLN A 57 -38.27 37.05 -28.54
N ASN A 58 -38.73 36.23 -29.47
CA ASN A 58 -39.63 36.64 -30.50
C ASN A 58 -41.08 36.66 -29.97
N THR A 59 -41.77 37.77 -30.13
CA THR A 59 -43.18 37.95 -29.69
C THR A 59 -44.14 37.23 -30.62
N GLY A 60 -45.28 36.76 -30.06
CA GLY A 60 -46.32 36.08 -30.84
C GLY A 60 -46.39 34.56 -30.53
N SER A 61 -47.38 33.91 -31.10
CA SER A 61 -47.63 32.47 -30.92
C SER A 61 -46.78 31.64 -31.87
N TYR A 62 -46.57 30.37 -31.52
CA TYR A 62 -45.99 29.37 -32.40
C TYR A 62 -47.04 28.88 -33.38
N LEU A 63 -46.77 28.89 -34.66
CA LEU A 63 -47.72 28.52 -35.74
C LEU A 63 -46.99 27.68 -36.79
N GLU A 64 -47.62 26.62 -37.26
CA GLU A 64 -47.22 25.87 -38.43
C GLU A 64 -48.01 26.36 -39.64
N THR A 65 -47.32 26.68 -40.71
CA THR A 65 -47.94 27.13 -41.97
C THR A 65 -48.35 25.94 -42.82
N GLU A 66 -49.16 26.18 -43.85
CA GLU A 66 -49.57 25.15 -44.83
C GLU A 66 -48.41 24.45 -45.54
N ASN A 67 -47.23 25.11 -45.62
CA ASN A 67 -46.01 24.56 -46.19
C ASN A 67 -45.21 23.75 -45.19
N GLY A 68 -45.63 23.63 -43.91
CA GLY A 68 -44.94 22.91 -42.87
C GLY A 68 -43.82 23.69 -42.15
N ASP A 69 -43.64 24.97 -42.48
CA ASP A 69 -42.74 25.90 -41.80
C ASP A 69 -43.31 26.27 -40.40
N VAL A 70 -42.49 26.27 -39.38
CA VAL A 70 -42.87 26.69 -38.03
C VAL A 70 -42.33 28.10 -37.77
N TRP A 71 -43.22 28.96 -37.30
CA TRP A 71 -42.91 30.35 -36.98
C TRP A 71 -43.19 30.67 -35.51
N LYS A 72 -42.39 31.56 -34.93
CA LYS A 72 -42.66 32.23 -33.64
C LYS A 72 -42.90 33.70 -33.91
N GLY A 73 -44.16 34.10 -33.95
CA GLY A 73 -44.53 35.45 -34.41
C GLY A 73 -44.01 35.73 -35.83
N SER A 74 -43.08 36.67 -35.99
CA SER A 74 -42.45 37.01 -37.28
C SER A 74 -41.13 36.21 -37.54
N TYR A 75 -40.67 35.36 -36.62
CA TYR A 75 -39.41 34.64 -36.76
C TYR A 75 -39.64 33.22 -37.30
N ASN A 76 -39.01 32.90 -38.43
CA ASN A 76 -39.09 31.57 -39.03
C ASN A 76 -38.10 30.59 -38.31
N ILE A 77 -38.63 29.70 -37.48
CA ILE A 77 -37.84 28.68 -36.78
C ILE A 77 -37.28 27.66 -37.76
N SER A 78 -38.05 27.30 -38.81
CA SER A 78 -37.60 26.33 -39.81
C SER A 78 -36.41 26.82 -40.65
N GLN A 79 -36.05 28.11 -40.56
CA GLN A 79 -34.88 28.70 -41.21
C GLN A 79 -33.88 29.30 -40.18
N SER A 80 -33.88 28.81 -38.94
CA SER A 80 -33.01 29.33 -37.88
C SER A 80 -31.64 28.65 -37.84
N ASP A 81 -31.06 28.34 -39.00
CA ASP A 81 -29.77 27.67 -39.17
C ASP A 81 -28.64 28.28 -38.33
N ASN A 82 -28.50 29.62 -38.47
CA ASN A 82 -27.44 30.33 -37.73
C ASN A 82 -27.57 30.19 -36.21
N LEU A 83 -28.78 30.19 -35.66
CA LEU A 83 -29.00 30.07 -34.23
C LEU A 83 -28.55 28.72 -33.71
N VAL A 84 -29.01 27.64 -34.36
CA VAL A 84 -28.67 26.28 -33.89
C VAL A 84 -27.18 25.93 -34.12
N ASP A 85 -26.57 26.43 -35.21
CA ASP A 85 -25.16 26.23 -35.50
C ASP A 85 -24.29 27.04 -34.54
N THR A 86 -24.62 28.30 -34.23
CA THR A 86 -23.90 29.10 -33.22
C THR A 86 -23.96 28.44 -31.84
N ILE A 87 -25.15 27.99 -31.42
CA ILE A 87 -25.29 27.32 -30.13
C ILE A 87 -24.44 26.04 -30.10
N LYS A 88 -24.40 25.27 -31.17
CA LYS A 88 -23.56 24.09 -31.29
C LYS A 88 -22.06 24.42 -31.21
N GLU A 89 -21.62 25.46 -31.96
CA GLU A 89 -20.21 25.89 -31.97
C GLU A 89 -19.77 26.36 -30.59
N GLU A 90 -20.58 27.14 -29.89
CA GLU A 90 -20.26 27.69 -28.59
C GLU A 90 -20.37 26.66 -27.44
N SER A 91 -21.37 25.76 -27.49
CA SER A 91 -21.62 24.77 -26.40
C SER A 91 -20.98 23.41 -26.65
N GLY A 92 -20.63 23.08 -27.90
CA GLY A 92 -20.26 21.73 -28.31
C GLY A 92 -21.42 20.72 -28.29
N MET A 93 -22.67 21.20 -28.17
CA MET A 93 -23.86 20.37 -28.05
C MET A 93 -24.77 20.48 -29.24
N GLU A 94 -25.34 19.34 -29.65
CA GLU A 94 -26.42 19.38 -30.65
C GLU A 94 -27.69 19.99 -30.04
N VAL A 95 -28.35 20.85 -30.78
CA VAL A 95 -29.64 21.42 -30.39
C VAL A 95 -30.68 21.18 -31.45
N THR A 96 -31.94 20.98 -31.03
CA THR A 96 -33.07 20.71 -31.93
C THR A 96 -34.33 21.35 -31.38
N PHE A 97 -35.11 21.96 -32.26
CA PHE A 97 -36.48 22.37 -31.99
C PHE A 97 -37.44 21.35 -32.64
N PHE A 98 -38.36 20.83 -31.84
CA PHE A 98 -39.46 19.98 -32.27
C PHE A 98 -40.78 20.77 -32.18
N TYR A 99 -41.62 20.65 -33.20
CA TYR A 99 -43.02 21.07 -33.13
C TYR A 99 -43.90 19.83 -33.12
N GLY A 100 -44.73 19.70 -32.09
CA GLY A 100 -45.26 18.38 -31.75
C GLY A 100 -44.10 17.39 -31.53
N ASN A 101 -44.16 16.24 -32.18
CA ASN A 101 -43.12 15.19 -32.14
C ASN A 101 -42.10 15.27 -33.28
N LYS A 102 -42.29 16.21 -34.26
CA LYS A 102 -41.44 16.31 -35.44
C LYS A 102 -40.29 17.29 -35.26
N ARG A 103 -39.12 16.90 -35.71
CA ARG A 103 -37.90 17.72 -35.73
C ARG A 103 -37.99 18.76 -36.82
N ILE A 104 -38.10 20.03 -36.47
CA ILE A 104 -38.27 21.13 -37.38
C ILE A 104 -36.93 21.78 -37.73
N MET A 105 -36.09 22.05 -36.73
CA MET A 105 -34.76 22.61 -36.90
C MET A 105 -33.75 21.90 -35.97
N THR A 106 -32.57 21.64 -36.51
CA THR A 106 -31.53 20.96 -35.76
C THR A 106 -30.13 21.35 -36.22
N SER A 107 -29.19 21.37 -35.30
CA SER A 107 -27.75 21.47 -35.64
C SER A 107 -27.17 20.11 -36.06
N ALA A 108 -27.86 19.00 -35.77
CA ALA A 108 -27.40 17.68 -36.13
C ALA A 108 -27.49 17.45 -37.65
N LYS A 109 -26.38 16.95 -38.22
CA LYS A 109 -26.24 16.68 -39.66
C LYS A 109 -25.93 15.18 -39.87
N ASP A 110 -26.41 14.67 -41.00
CA ASP A 110 -26.07 13.34 -41.46
C ASP A 110 -24.62 13.25 -41.98
N LYS A 111 -24.23 12.11 -42.52
CA LYS A 111 -22.88 11.88 -43.06
C LYS A 111 -22.59 12.70 -44.33
N ASP A 112 -23.65 13.13 -45.04
CA ASP A 112 -23.57 13.92 -46.25
C ASP A 112 -23.63 15.43 -45.97
N GLY A 113 -23.75 15.81 -44.68
CA GLY A 113 -23.79 17.21 -44.24
C GLY A 113 -25.20 17.85 -44.24
N ASN A 114 -26.24 17.09 -44.55
CA ASN A 114 -27.61 17.57 -44.51
C ASN A 114 -28.18 17.54 -43.11
N ARG A 115 -29.05 18.49 -42.76
CA ARG A 115 -29.75 18.48 -41.47
C ARG A 115 -30.75 17.33 -41.39
N ILE A 116 -30.81 16.68 -40.23
CA ILE A 116 -31.71 15.56 -39.98
C ILE A 116 -33.09 16.13 -39.59
N LEU A 117 -33.87 16.50 -40.55
CA LEU A 117 -35.21 17.10 -40.37
C LEU A 117 -36.32 16.05 -40.45
N GLN A 118 -37.53 16.41 -40.01
CA GLN A 118 -38.78 15.64 -40.11
C GLN A 118 -38.76 14.27 -39.41
N SER A 119 -37.70 13.92 -38.68
CA SER A 119 -37.69 12.72 -37.85
C SER A 119 -38.51 12.90 -36.57
N GLU A 120 -39.12 11.84 -36.09
CA GLU A 120 -39.95 11.89 -34.89
C GLU A 120 -39.13 11.58 -33.61
N ALA A 121 -39.56 12.19 -32.53
CA ALA A 121 -39.04 11.85 -31.20
C ALA A 121 -39.56 10.48 -30.76
N GLY A 122 -38.72 9.72 -30.02
CA GLY A 122 -39.09 8.39 -29.52
C GLY A 122 -40.29 8.45 -28.56
N GLU A 123 -41.09 7.36 -28.53
CA GLU A 123 -42.35 7.27 -27.76
C GLU A 123 -42.21 7.68 -26.28
N LYS A 124 -41.11 7.27 -25.62
CA LYS A 124 -40.87 7.64 -24.23
C LYS A 124 -40.68 9.14 -24.03
N ILE A 125 -39.98 9.78 -24.96
CA ILE A 125 -39.78 11.24 -24.95
C ILE A 125 -41.11 11.95 -25.17
N GLN A 126 -41.91 11.51 -26.13
CA GLN A 126 -43.23 12.05 -26.38
C GLN A 126 -44.13 11.95 -25.12
N LYS A 127 -44.15 10.80 -24.47
CA LYS A 127 -44.95 10.58 -23.26
C LYS A 127 -44.54 11.50 -22.10
N GLU A 128 -43.24 11.64 -21.83
CA GLU A 128 -42.72 12.44 -20.70
C GLU A 128 -42.82 13.95 -20.99
N VAL A 129 -42.47 14.37 -22.20
CA VAL A 129 -42.33 15.80 -22.52
C VAL A 129 -43.60 16.40 -23.11
N LEU A 130 -44.19 15.76 -24.14
CA LEU A 130 -45.35 16.32 -24.81
C LEU A 130 -46.67 16.05 -24.10
N ASN A 131 -46.82 14.83 -23.53
CA ASN A 131 -48.08 14.46 -22.88
C ASN A 131 -48.11 14.83 -21.39
N ALA A 132 -47.00 14.66 -20.67
CA ALA A 132 -46.90 14.95 -19.25
C ALA A 132 -46.36 16.36 -18.93
N GLY A 133 -45.74 17.05 -19.90
CA GLY A 133 -45.17 18.38 -19.71
C GLY A 133 -43.94 18.44 -18.82
N HIS A 134 -43.26 17.32 -18.66
CA HIS A 134 -42.08 17.25 -17.81
C HIS A 134 -40.78 17.46 -18.59
N GLU A 135 -39.80 18.12 -18.02
CA GLU A 135 -38.43 18.06 -18.53
C GLU A 135 -37.92 16.62 -18.40
N TYR A 136 -37.17 16.16 -19.40
CA TYR A 136 -36.72 14.75 -19.43
C TYR A 136 -35.28 14.62 -19.86
N PHE A 137 -34.49 13.98 -19.00
CA PHE A 137 -33.10 13.54 -19.31
C PHE A 137 -33.09 12.10 -19.78
N SER A 138 -32.44 11.83 -20.89
CA SER A 138 -32.23 10.48 -21.42
C SER A 138 -30.74 10.19 -21.60
N GLU A 139 -30.29 9.10 -21.02
CA GLU A 139 -28.91 8.63 -21.26
C GLU A 139 -28.74 8.00 -22.67
N ASN A 140 -29.83 7.63 -23.36
CA ASN A 140 -29.77 6.86 -24.58
C ASN A 140 -30.65 7.45 -25.68
N VAL A 141 -30.18 8.53 -26.28
CA VAL A 141 -30.81 9.10 -27.50
C VAL A 141 -29.97 8.69 -28.70
N SER A 142 -30.59 8.03 -29.68
CA SER A 142 -29.91 7.67 -30.94
C SER A 142 -30.23 8.69 -32.01
N ILE A 143 -29.23 9.29 -32.65
CA ILE A 143 -29.33 10.16 -33.81
C ILE A 143 -28.37 9.59 -34.85
N GLU A 144 -28.90 9.10 -35.97
CA GLU A 144 -28.13 8.47 -37.07
C GLU A 144 -27.11 7.42 -36.59
N GLY A 145 -27.51 6.58 -35.62
CA GLY A 145 -26.66 5.53 -35.08
C GLY A 145 -25.62 6.00 -34.06
N THR A 146 -25.48 7.31 -33.84
CA THR A 146 -24.66 7.88 -32.80
C THR A 146 -25.46 8.04 -31.50
N MET A 147 -24.90 7.58 -30.38
CA MET A 147 -25.56 7.64 -29.06
C MET A 147 -25.23 8.97 -28.37
N TYR A 148 -26.27 9.61 -27.84
CA TYR A 148 -26.19 10.88 -27.12
C TYR A 148 -26.76 10.76 -25.73
N TYR A 149 -26.25 11.56 -24.81
CA TYR A 149 -27.01 12.07 -23.68
C TYR A 149 -27.90 13.19 -24.17
N GLY A 150 -29.18 13.17 -23.83
CA GLY A 150 -30.13 14.15 -24.30
C GLY A 150 -30.98 14.73 -23.19
N TYR A 151 -31.25 16.03 -23.27
CA TYR A 151 -32.16 16.73 -22.38
C TYR A 151 -33.26 17.36 -23.22
N PHE A 152 -34.51 17.23 -22.80
CA PHE A 152 -35.70 17.70 -23.48
C PHE A 152 -36.46 18.64 -22.56
N THR A 153 -36.79 19.85 -23.05
CA THR A 153 -37.58 20.86 -22.36
C THR A 153 -38.85 21.08 -23.12
N PRO A 154 -40.05 21.03 -22.51
CA PRO A 154 -41.31 21.28 -23.17
C PRO A 154 -41.45 22.76 -23.55
N VAL A 155 -42.00 23.02 -24.74
CA VAL A 155 -42.31 24.37 -25.28
C VAL A 155 -43.83 24.59 -25.24
N TYR A 156 -44.25 25.74 -24.78
CA TYR A 156 -45.65 26.10 -24.62
C TYR A 156 -46.00 27.34 -25.47
N GLN A 157 -47.30 27.53 -25.78
CA GLN A 157 -47.76 28.80 -26.26
C GLN A 157 -47.63 29.89 -25.19
N PRO A 158 -47.42 31.16 -25.59
CA PRO A 158 -47.35 32.26 -24.61
C PRO A 158 -48.58 32.40 -23.74
N ASP A 159 -49.74 32.16 -24.30
CA ASP A 159 -51.04 32.35 -23.65
C ASP A 159 -51.62 31.05 -23.05
N ASP A 160 -51.02 29.88 -23.34
CA ASP A 160 -51.44 28.59 -22.84
C ASP A 160 -50.24 27.73 -22.43
N LYS A 161 -50.07 27.56 -21.10
CA LYS A 161 -49.04 26.72 -20.50
C LYS A 161 -49.55 25.36 -20.06
N SER A 162 -50.77 24.99 -20.45
CA SER A 162 -51.35 23.71 -20.04
C SER A 162 -50.89 22.54 -20.91
N THR A 163 -50.68 22.80 -22.23
CA THR A 163 -50.33 21.75 -23.18
C THR A 163 -49.05 22.12 -23.96
N PRO A 164 -47.98 21.30 -23.89
CA PRO A 164 -46.81 21.54 -24.71
C PRO A 164 -47.12 21.44 -26.21
N ILE A 165 -46.65 22.42 -26.97
CA ILE A 165 -46.79 22.45 -28.45
C ILE A 165 -45.59 21.85 -29.15
N GLY A 166 -44.53 21.58 -28.41
CA GLY A 166 -43.28 21.05 -28.92
C GLY A 166 -42.27 20.88 -27.79
N MET A 167 -41.02 20.72 -28.15
CA MET A 167 -39.91 20.61 -27.21
C MET A 167 -38.60 21.09 -27.83
N VAL A 168 -37.69 21.53 -26.97
CA VAL A 168 -36.29 21.78 -27.32
C VAL A 168 -35.44 20.65 -26.77
N PHE A 169 -34.56 20.13 -27.59
CA PHE A 169 -33.56 19.11 -27.25
C PHE A 169 -32.17 19.73 -27.25
N ALA A 170 -31.38 19.39 -26.28
CA ALA A 170 -29.92 19.51 -26.29
C ALA A 170 -29.28 18.13 -26.12
N GLY A 171 -28.23 17.83 -26.88
CA GLY A 171 -27.58 16.53 -26.87
C GLY A 171 -26.06 16.60 -26.92
N SER A 172 -25.41 15.75 -26.16
CA SER A 172 -23.96 15.59 -26.19
C SER A 172 -23.59 14.15 -26.58
N PRO A 173 -22.67 13.96 -27.58
CA PRO A 173 -22.24 12.62 -27.98
C PRO A 173 -21.60 11.86 -26.81
N LYS A 174 -22.06 10.65 -26.51
CA LYS A 174 -21.53 9.82 -25.46
C LYS A 174 -20.05 9.55 -25.63
N GLN A 175 -19.59 9.39 -26.84
CA GLN A 175 -18.20 9.01 -27.12
C GLN A 175 -17.21 10.09 -26.67
N GLU A 176 -17.53 11.37 -26.77
CA GLU A 176 -16.68 12.47 -26.33
C GLU A 176 -16.62 12.55 -24.80
N THR A 177 -17.78 12.43 -24.16
CA THR A 177 -17.88 12.35 -22.70
C THR A 177 -17.08 11.18 -22.14
N PHE A 178 -17.19 9.98 -22.73
CA PHE A 178 -16.43 8.80 -22.35
C PHE A 178 -14.91 8.97 -22.50
N ARG A 179 -14.43 9.61 -23.56
CA ARG A 179 -12.99 9.86 -23.77
C ARG A 179 -12.38 10.65 -22.60
N SER A 180 -13.06 11.69 -22.16
CA SER A 180 -12.62 12.52 -21.04
C SER A 180 -12.55 11.71 -19.74
N VAL A 181 -13.57 10.90 -19.47
CA VAL A 181 -13.61 9.99 -18.30
C VAL A 181 -12.45 8.99 -18.33
N ILE A 182 -12.26 8.30 -19.47
CA ILE A 182 -11.19 7.32 -19.64
C ILE A 182 -9.82 7.96 -19.42
N LYS A 183 -9.60 9.17 -19.93
CA LYS A 183 -8.33 9.89 -19.75
C LYS A 183 -8.06 10.17 -18.27
N ILE A 184 -9.03 10.59 -17.49
CA ILE A 184 -8.85 10.84 -16.06
C ILE A 184 -8.61 9.54 -15.30
N ILE A 185 -9.40 8.49 -15.56
CA ILE A 185 -9.23 7.18 -14.92
C ILE A 185 -7.87 6.59 -15.26
N SER A 186 -7.43 6.65 -16.52
CA SER A 186 -6.11 6.16 -16.92
C SER A 186 -4.96 6.89 -16.22
N THR A 187 -5.11 8.21 -16.00
CA THR A 187 -4.15 9.01 -15.24
C THR A 187 -4.09 8.56 -13.77
N ILE A 188 -5.23 8.32 -13.14
CA ILE A 188 -5.29 7.80 -11.76
C ILE A 188 -4.62 6.43 -11.67
N ILE A 189 -4.92 5.52 -12.60
CA ILE A 189 -4.29 4.19 -12.66
C ILE A 189 -2.77 4.32 -12.80
N ALA A 190 -2.29 5.19 -13.69
CA ALA A 190 -0.86 5.41 -13.89
C ALA A 190 -0.16 5.89 -12.61
N ILE A 191 -0.78 6.81 -11.87
CA ILE A 191 -0.26 7.32 -10.60
C ILE A 191 -0.23 6.20 -9.55
N VAL A 192 -1.31 5.41 -9.40
CA VAL A 192 -1.38 4.30 -8.45
C VAL A 192 -0.32 3.24 -8.75
N VAL A 193 -0.14 2.88 -10.02
CA VAL A 193 0.89 1.93 -10.46
C VAL A 193 2.29 2.47 -10.16
N PHE A 194 2.56 3.73 -10.47
CA PHE A 194 3.85 4.37 -10.19
C PHE A 194 4.17 4.34 -8.68
N VAL A 195 3.23 4.78 -7.83
CA VAL A 195 3.41 4.76 -6.37
C VAL A 195 3.63 3.33 -5.86
N THR A 196 2.89 2.36 -6.40
CA THR A 196 3.06 0.94 -6.03
C THR A 196 4.46 0.44 -6.36
N ILE A 197 4.99 0.76 -7.55
CA ILE A 197 6.35 0.37 -7.96
C ILE A 197 7.39 0.97 -7.01
N VAL A 198 7.28 2.27 -6.69
CA VAL A 198 8.19 2.94 -5.76
C VAL A 198 8.16 2.27 -4.38
N CYS A 199 6.97 1.98 -3.85
CA CYS A 199 6.82 1.27 -2.57
C CYS A 199 7.44 -0.13 -2.60
N VAL A 200 7.26 -0.90 -3.68
CA VAL A 200 7.88 -2.23 -3.87
C VAL A 200 9.41 -2.15 -3.78
N ILE A 201 10.00 -1.15 -4.43
CA ILE A 201 11.45 -0.94 -4.40
C ILE A 201 11.91 -0.63 -2.97
N ILE A 202 11.28 0.32 -2.29
CA ILE A 202 11.64 0.72 -0.93
C ILE A 202 11.52 -0.47 0.04
N VAL A 203 10.37 -1.16 0.02
CA VAL A 203 10.12 -2.32 0.90
C VAL A 203 11.12 -3.45 0.59
N SER A 204 11.47 -3.68 -0.68
CA SER A 204 12.44 -4.71 -1.06
C SER A 204 13.85 -4.40 -0.54
N ILE A 205 14.28 -3.14 -0.58
CA ILE A 205 15.57 -2.69 -0.02
C ILE A 205 15.57 -2.87 1.50
N CYS A 206 14.54 -2.40 2.20
CA CYS A 206 14.41 -2.53 3.65
C CYS A 206 14.37 -4.00 4.11
N ALA A 207 13.52 -4.82 3.49
CA ALA A 207 13.41 -6.24 3.79
C ALA A 207 14.73 -7.00 3.56
N SER A 208 15.46 -6.65 2.51
CA SER A 208 16.77 -7.25 2.21
C SER A 208 17.82 -6.87 3.25
N SER A 209 17.83 -5.60 3.69
CA SER A 209 18.75 -5.10 4.73
C SER A 209 18.51 -5.82 6.07
N ILE A 210 17.25 -5.89 6.51
CA ILE A 210 16.86 -6.57 7.76
C ILE A 210 17.20 -8.07 7.69
N THR A 211 16.84 -8.75 6.59
CA THR A 211 17.07 -10.19 6.45
C THR A 211 18.56 -10.53 6.43
N LYS A 212 19.40 -9.72 5.78
CA LYS A 212 20.86 -9.92 5.76
C LYS A 212 21.45 -9.77 7.17
N ALA A 213 21.06 -8.70 7.87
CA ALA A 213 21.56 -8.45 9.21
C ALA A 213 21.16 -9.56 10.21
N LEU A 214 19.90 -10.01 10.14
CA LEU A 214 19.41 -11.11 10.98
C LEU A 214 20.13 -12.43 10.70
N LYS A 215 20.40 -12.75 9.43
CA LYS A 215 21.20 -13.95 9.08
C LYS A 215 22.62 -13.90 9.67
N VAL A 216 23.27 -12.74 9.62
CA VAL A 216 24.60 -12.56 10.22
C VAL A 216 24.52 -12.75 11.73
N GLY A 217 23.53 -12.17 12.42
CA GLY A 217 23.32 -12.35 13.83
C GLY A 217 23.12 -13.82 14.23
N ILE A 218 22.24 -14.54 13.53
CA ILE A 218 22.01 -15.98 13.75
C ILE A 218 23.30 -16.79 13.55
N ALA A 219 24.04 -16.53 12.47
CA ALA A 219 25.30 -17.21 12.21
C ALA A 219 26.35 -16.95 13.32
N SER A 220 26.41 -15.71 13.83
CA SER A 220 27.30 -15.37 14.94
C SER A 220 26.95 -16.12 16.23
N VAL A 221 25.66 -16.19 16.58
CA VAL A 221 25.19 -16.97 17.73
C VAL A 221 25.49 -18.47 17.57
N GLN A 222 25.29 -19.01 16.36
CA GLN A 222 25.63 -20.44 16.10
C GLN A 222 27.11 -20.71 16.23
N GLN A 223 27.99 -19.80 15.80
CA GLN A 223 29.44 -19.94 16.00
C GLN A 223 29.83 -19.88 17.48
N VAL A 224 29.26 -18.94 18.23
CA VAL A 224 29.47 -18.87 19.70
C VAL A 224 29.02 -20.16 20.39
N SER A 225 27.85 -20.69 20.02
CA SER A 225 27.36 -21.96 20.61
C SER A 225 28.19 -23.18 20.22
N ALA A 226 28.88 -23.14 19.08
CA ALA A 226 29.84 -24.17 18.66
C ALA A 226 31.23 -24.00 19.29
N GLY A 227 31.41 -23.05 20.22
CA GLY A 227 32.67 -22.80 20.90
C GLY A 227 33.67 -21.90 20.14
N ASN A 228 33.30 -21.39 18.97
CA ASN A 228 34.15 -20.45 18.24
C ASN A 228 33.93 -19.02 18.73
N LEU A 229 34.80 -18.59 19.65
CA LEU A 229 34.76 -17.23 20.20
C LEU A 229 35.68 -16.23 19.51
N GLN A 230 36.40 -16.64 18.43
CA GLN A 230 37.30 -15.77 17.67
C GLN A 230 36.57 -15.05 16.48
N LEU A 231 35.23 -15.04 16.48
CA LEU A 231 34.47 -14.38 15.44
C LEU A 231 34.56 -12.85 15.55
N THR A 232 34.65 -12.19 14.39
CA THR A 232 34.64 -10.74 14.31
C THR A 232 33.23 -10.26 13.92
N ILE A 233 32.53 -9.62 14.84
CA ILE A 233 31.26 -8.97 14.56
C ILE A 233 31.56 -7.64 13.83
N SER A 234 30.99 -7.46 12.64
CA SER A 234 31.22 -6.27 11.84
C SER A 234 30.85 -4.98 12.60
N ASP A 235 31.81 -4.06 12.72
CA ASP A 235 31.60 -2.74 13.31
C ASP A 235 30.48 -1.95 12.63
N LYS A 236 30.28 -2.17 11.33
CA LYS A 236 29.21 -1.55 10.55
C LYS A 236 27.82 -1.94 11.09
N LEU A 237 27.64 -3.16 11.58
CA LEU A 237 26.39 -3.61 12.19
C LEU A 237 26.25 -3.08 13.62
N ALA A 238 27.32 -3.09 14.40
CA ALA A 238 27.29 -2.62 15.79
C ALA A 238 27.08 -1.10 15.92
N ARG A 239 27.45 -0.30 14.91
CA ARG A 239 27.22 1.16 14.85
C ARG A 239 25.81 1.57 14.45
N ARG A 240 24.94 0.64 14.06
CA ARG A 240 23.54 0.95 13.77
C ARG A 240 22.82 1.43 15.02
N LYS A 241 21.86 2.35 14.83
CA LYS A 241 21.04 2.94 15.90
C LYS A 241 19.66 2.29 16.02
N ASP A 242 19.47 1.13 15.40
CA ASP A 242 18.24 0.35 15.40
C ASP A 242 18.40 -0.96 16.18
N GLU A 243 17.35 -1.76 16.25
CA GLU A 243 17.30 -3.06 16.96
C GLU A 243 18.36 -4.05 16.44
N ILE A 244 18.78 -3.91 15.19
CA ILE A 244 19.86 -4.71 14.61
C ILE A 244 21.21 -4.32 15.22
N GLY A 245 21.41 -3.03 15.47
CA GLY A 245 22.59 -2.53 16.18
C GLY A 245 22.62 -3.03 17.64
N ASP A 246 21.47 -2.99 18.31
CA ASP A 246 21.34 -3.50 19.68
C ASP A 246 21.65 -5.00 19.75
N LEU A 247 21.10 -5.80 18.85
CA LEU A 247 21.40 -7.22 18.73
C LEU A 247 22.88 -7.48 18.52
N SER A 248 23.53 -6.72 17.62
CA SER A 248 24.96 -6.88 17.34
C SER A 248 25.84 -6.54 18.54
N ARG A 249 25.48 -5.50 19.30
CA ARG A 249 26.15 -5.13 20.56
C ARG A 249 25.97 -6.19 21.64
N ALA A 250 24.75 -6.73 21.79
CA ALA A 250 24.45 -7.78 22.76
C ALA A 250 25.25 -9.07 22.47
N ILE A 251 25.36 -9.49 21.19
CA ILE A 251 26.16 -10.65 20.81
C ILE A 251 27.65 -10.41 21.10
N ARG A 252 28.16 -9.21 20.82
CA ARG A 252 29.55 -8.82 21.11
C ARG A 252 29.83 -8.87 22.62
N LYS A 253 28.90 -8.35 23.44
CA LYS A 253 29.01 -8.41 24.91
C LYS A 253 29.02 -9.85 25.40
N LEU A 254 28.13 -10.71 24.92
CA LEU A 254 28.09 -12.13 25.23
C LEU A 254 29.42 -12.80 24.91
N GLN A 255 29.99 -12.55 23.75
CA GLN A 255 31.32 -13.09 23.37
C GLN A 255 32.42 -12.66 24.36
N GLN A 256 32.46 -11.36 24.72
CA GLN A 256 33.47 -10.84 25.66
C GLN A 256 33.34 -11.47 27.06
N GLU A 257 32.10 -11.63 27.54
CA GLU A 257 31.89 -12.26 28.86
C GLU A 257 32.29 -13.75 28.86
N LEU A 258 31.97 -14.48 27.77
CA LEU A 258 32.43 -15.89 27.65
C LEU A 258 33.94 -16.01 27.57
N LEU A 259 34.64 -15.12 26.85
CA LEU A 259 36.08 -15.05 26.81
C LEU A 259 36.67 -14.78 28.23
N GLY A 260 36.04 -13.87 28.96
CA GLY A 260 36.40 -13.57 30.35
C GLY A 260 36.29 -14.81 31.27
N ILE A 261 35.18 -15.56 31.19
CA ILE A 261 34.96 -16.80 31.95
C ILE A 261 36.03 -17.86 31.61
N ILE A 262 36.31 -18.07 30.30
CA ILE A 262 37.33 -19.05 29.88
C ILE A 262 38.71 -18.64 30.37
N SER A 263 39.08 -17.35 30.32
CA SER A 263 40.34 -16.86 30.87
C SER A 263 40.41 -17.07 32.39
N GLY A 264 39.32 -16.81 33.12
CA GLY A 264 39.21 -17.07 34.55
C GLY A 264 39.38 -18.56 34.90
N ILE A 265 38.74 -19.45 34.16
CA ILE A 265 38.88 -20.91 34.34
C ILE A 265 40.34 -21.35 34.10
N LYS A 266 40.97 -20.82 33.01
CA LYS A 266 42.40 -21.12 32.73
C LYS A 266 43.29 -20.70 33.88
N ASN A 267 43.16 -19.46 34.35
CA ASN A 267 43.97 -18.96 35.48
C ASN A 267 43.74 -19.79 36.77
N SER A 268 42.49 -20.19 37.04
CA SER A 268 42.16 -21.05 38.19
C SER A 268 42.77 -22.44 38.03
N THR A 269 42.80 -22.99 36.81
CA THR A 269 43.41 -24.28 36.51
C THR A 269 44.93 -24.23 36.67
N ASP A 270 45.58 -23.16 36.22
CA ASP A 270 47.01 -22.95 36.40
C ASP A 270 47.37 -22.82 37.90
N SER A 271 46.60 -22.04 38.67
CA SER A 271 46.76 -21.95 40.14
C SER A 271 46.53 -23.29 40.88
N LEU A 272 45.56 -24.08 40.42
CA LEU A 272 45.33 -25.43 40.99
C LEU A 272 46.49 -26.37 40.71
N ARG A 273 47.08 -26.28 39.51
CA ARG A 273 48.27 -27.06 39.16
C ARG A 273 49.47 -26.69 40.05
N ASP A 274 49.76 -25.40 40.22
CA ASP A 274 50.86 -24.93 41.10
C ASP A 274 50.65 -25.37 42.55
N SER A 275 49.39 -25.33 43.02
CA SER A 275 49.03 -25.82 44.36
C SER A 275 49.24 -27.36 44.52
N SER A 276 48.89 -28.11 43.44
CA SER A 276 49.12 -29.55 43.40
C SER A 276 50.60 -29.91 43.43
N ASP A 277 51.43 -29.20 42.65
CA ASP A 277 52.87 -29.39 42.63
C ASP A 277 53.49 -29.08 44.01
N SER A 278 53.03 -28.02 44.70
CA SER A 278 53.45 -27.66 46.06
C SER A 278 52.99 -28.71 47.07
N LEU A 279 51.84 -29.31 46.94
CA LEU A 279 51.33 -30.37 47.80
C LEU A 279 52.17 -31.66 47.65
N GLU A 280 52.53 -32.02 46.40
CA GLU A 280 53.40 -33.14 46.10
C GLU A 280 54.76 -32.96 46.75
N GLN A 281 55.35 -31.76 46.63
CA GLN A 281 56.62 -31.44 47.26
C GLN A 281 56.53 -31.55 48.79
N THR A 282 55.43 -31.02 49.40
CA THR A 282 55.21 -31.13 50.84
C THR A 282 55.02 -32.60 51.30
N ALA A 283 54.31 -33.40 50.50
CA ALA A 283 54.16 -34.83 50.79
C ALA A 283 55.52 -35.59 50.78
N HIS A 284 56.38 -35.29 49.77
CA HIS A 284 57.75 -35.83 49.73
C HIS A 284 58.59 -35.43 50.95
N GLN A 285 58.55 -34.16 51.35
CA GLN A 285 59.23 -33.68 52.56
C GLN A 285 58.72 -34.39 53.82
N THR A 286 57.40 -34.55 53.93
CA THR A 286 56.80 -35.27 55.09
C THR A 286 57.24 -36.72 55.09
N PHE A 287 57.32 -37.40 53.96
CA PHE A 287 57.79 -38.75 53.83
C PHE A 287 59.24 -38.88 54.38
N HIS A 288 60.15 -38.02 53.90
CA HIS A 288 61.53 -37.96 54.37
C HIS A 288 61.62 -37.67 55.89
N SER A 289 60.77 -36.80 56.42
CA SER A 289 60.71 -36.52 57.86
C SER A 289 60.28 -37.74 58.65
N ILE A 290 59.31 -38.53 58.17
CA ILE A 290 58.87 -39.78 58.78
C ILE A 290 59.99 -40.80 58.74
N GLU A 291 60.78 -40.89 57.66
CA GLU A 291 61.93 -41.78 57.53
C GLU A 291 63.01 -41.44 58.55
N ASN A 292 63.36 -40.18 58.79
CA ASN A 292 64.26 -39.66 59.78
C ASN A 292 63.76 -39.96 61.25
N VAL A 293 62.43 -39.78 61.44
CA VAL A 293 61.86 -40.18 62.81
C VAL A 293 61.94 -41.63 63.02
N LYS A 294 61.75 -42.50 62.01
CA LYS A 294 61.94 -43.96 62.16
C LYS A 294 63.36 -44.29 62.51
N GLU A 295 64.37 -43.75 61.82
CA GLU A 295 65.81 -43.98 62.14
C GLU A 295 66.13 -43.52 63.54
N THR A 296 65.58 -42.37 64.00
CA THR A 296 65.79 -41.91 65.40
C THR A 296 65.16 -42.86 66.41
N MET A 297 63.95 -43.38 66.12
CA MET A 297 63.25 -44.34 66.99
C MET A 297 64.01 -45.66 67.05
N ASP A 298 64.57 -46.14 65.93
CA ASP A 298 65.44 -47.34 65.92
C ASP A 298 66.65 -47.12 66.78
N GLY A 299 67.31 -45.93 66.69
CA GLY A 299 68.41 -45.53 67.56
C GLY A 299 68.06 -45.45 69.04
N ILE A 300 66.88 -44.92 69.38
CA ILE A 300 66.37 -44.88 70.76
C ILE A 300 66.16 -46.33 71.32
N THR A 301 65.59 -47.20 70.47
CA THR A 301 65.34 -48.61 70.84
C THR A 301 66.64 -49.33 71.16
N GLU A 302 67.66 -49.18 70.27
CA GLU A 302 69.00 -49.75 70.50
C GLU A 302 69.68 -49.18 71.75
N GLY A 303 69.50 -47.86 72.02
CA GLY A 303 69.96 -47.20 73.23
C GLY A 303 69.28 -47.72 74.49
N ALA A 304 67.97 -47.97 74.45
CA ALA A 304 67.19 -48.54 75.56
C ALA A 304 67.63 -50.00 75.88
N ASP A 305 67.88 -50.81 74.83
CA ASP A 305 68.37 -52.19 75.01
C ASP A 305 69.77 -52.22 75.65
N ARG A 306 70.65 -51.33 75.22
CA ARG A 306 71.98 -51.19 75.87
C ARG A 306 71.86 -50.73 77.29
N GLN A 307 71.00 -49.78 77.63
CA GLN A 307 70.75 -49.37 79.01
C GLN A 307 70.18 -50.50 79.87
N ALA A 308 69.28 -51.31 79.34
CA ALA A 308 68.74 -52.49 80.06
C ALA A 308 69.83 -53.52 80.36
N GLU A 309 70.74 -53.72 79.40
CA GLU A 309 71.91 -54.65 79.65
C GLU A 309 72.90 -54.10 80.70
N ASP A 310 73.15 -52.76 80.62
CA ASP A 310 74.03 -52.12 81.63
C ASP A 310 73.42 -52.13 83.04
N ILE A 311 72.09 -51.94 83.15
CA ILE A 311 71.37 -52.10 84.42
C ILE A 311 71.44 -53.53 84.92
N LYS A 312 71.33 -54.56 84.09
CA LYS A 312 71.51 -55.97 84.46
C LYS A 312 72.93 -56.25 85.01
N LYS A 313 73.95 -55.70 84.32
CA LYS A 313 75.35 -55.82 84.73
C LYS A 313 75.60 -55.13 86.09
N ALA A 314 75.04 -53.91 86.26
CA ALA A 314 75.12 -53.16 87.50
C ALA A 314 74.43 -53.91 88.70
N SER A 315 73.20 -54.43 88.42
CA SER A 315 72.48 -55.25 89.42
C SER A 315 73.23 -56.55 89.83
N PHE A 316 73.86 -57.18 88.82
CA PHE A 316 74.70 -58.36 89.10
C PHE A 316 75.90 -58.01 89.97
N ASN A 317 76.56 -56.88 89.67
CA ASN A 317 77.70 -56.43 90.46
C ASN A 317 77.30 -56.00 91.88
N VAL A 318 76.18 -55.43 92.12
CA VAL A 318 75.65 -55.02 93.42
C VAL A 318 75.29 -56.30 94.29
N ASN A 319 74.70 -57.32 93.60
CA ASN A 319 74.38 -58.58 94.29
C ASN A 319 75.63 -59.47 94.78
N ASN A 320 76.82 -59.19 94.24
CA ASN A 320 78.02 -59.82 94.42
C ASN A 320 78.99 -59.05 95.36
N MET A 321 78.58 -57.93 95.90
CA MET A 321 79.21 -57.14 96.92
C MET A 321 78.67 -57.53 98.36
#